data_fe0ea87d89a3b21f57d0a2a30a5d04e8
#
_entry.id   fe0ea87d89a3b21f57d0a2a30a5d04e8
#
_cell.length_a   1.000
_cell.length_b   1.000
_cell.length_c   1.000
_cell.angle_alpha   90.00
_cell.angle_beta   90.00
_cell.angle_gamma   90.00
#
_symmetry.space_group_name_H-M   'P 1'
#
loop_
_entity.id
_entity.type
_entity.pdbx_description
1 polymer ?
#
loop_
_entity_poly.entity_id
_entity_poly.type
_entity_poly.pdbx_seq_one_letter_code
_entity_poly.pdbx_strand_id
1 'polypeptide(L)'
;MSEDFDIREETLSNAERDFENALRPLKFSDFNGQKKVVENLEIFVEAAKYRREPLDHTLLYGPPGLGKTTLSNIIANELGVGFKLTSGPVLDKPGDLAGILTSLEPNDVLFIDEIHRLSPVVEEYLYSAMEDYRIDIMIDKGPSARSIQLDLNPFTLIGATTRSGMLTAPLRARFGINMHLEYYDPDTLQRIIQRSAMLLKVPIERDAAVEISRRSRGTPRIANALLRRLRDFAQVKGNGTITHDIAQLGLQSLNIDEYGLDEIDNKILLTIIDKFKGGPVGVSTIATAIGEDAGTVEDVYEPFLIMEGFIKRTPRGRMATALAYEHLGRNRYEGNLMHPDLFE
;
A
#
# COMPACT_ATOMS: atom_id res chain seq x y z
N MET A 1 -14.57 24.75 -10.80
CA MET A 1 -13.45 24.27 -9.98
C MET A 1 -13.58 22.75 -9.97
N SER A 2 -12.83 22.07 -10.85
CA SER A 2 -12.69 20.62 -10.80
C SER A 2 -11.75 20.33 -9.62
N GLU A 3 -12.26 19.74 -8.55
CA GLU A 3 -11.39 19.11 -7.57
C GLU A 3 -10.66 18.00 -8.32
N ASP A 4 -9.34 18.13 -8.43
CA ASP A 4 -8.46 17.12 -9.00
C ASP A 4 -8.62 15.85 -8.15
N PHE A 5 -9.21 14.83 -8.75
CA PHE A 5 -9.48 13.56 -8.10
C PHE A 5 -8.21 12.71 -8.14
N ASP A 6 -7.43 12.73 -7.06
CA ASP A 6 -6.32 11.78 -6.89
C ASP A 6 -6.84 10.46 -6.30
N ILE A 7 -6.79 9.40 -7.12
CA ILE A 7 -7.20 8.03 -6.77
C ILE A 7 -6.31 7.45 -5.65
N ARG A 8 -5.21 8.13 -5.31
CA ARG A 8 -4.13 7.62 -4.45
C ARG A 8 -4.01 8.31 -3.12
N GLU A 9 -4.81 9.36 -2.84
CA GLU A 9 -4.72 10.08 -1.58
C GLU A 9 -4.77 9.11 -0.40
N GLU A 10 -3.74 9.16 0.44
CA GLU A 10 -3.66 8.38 1.68
C GLU A 10 -4.74 8.77 2.70
N THR A 11 -5.30 9.96 2.59
CA THR A 11 -6.38 10.48 3.42
C THR A 11 -7.74 10.27 2.76
N LEU A 12 -8.26 9.05 2.84
CA LEU A 12 -9.63 8.75 2.42
C LEU A 12 -10.64 9.54 3.24
N SER A 13 -11.63 10.13 2.56
CA SER A 13 -12.81 10.68 3.22
C SER A 13 -13.54 9.57 4.01
N ASN A 14 -14.34 9.92 5.03
CA ASN A 14 -15.11 8.93 5.79
C ASN A 14 -15.99 8.05 4.88
N ALA A 15 -16.60 8.62 3.84
CA ALA A 15 -17.40 7.89 2.86
C ALA A 15 -16.57 6.91 2.01
N GLU A 16 -15.31 7.20 1.76
CA GLU A 16 -14.38 6.30 1.06
C GLU A 16 -13.90 5.16 1.94
N ARG A 17 -13.64 5.45 3.21
CA ARG A 17 -13.32 4.41 4.21
C ARG A 17 -14.47 3.42 4.39
N ASP A 18 -15.70 3.91 4.50
CA ASP A 18 -16.90 3.08 4.63
C ASP A 18 -17.11 2.23 3.37
N PHE A 19 -16.87 2.80 2.19
CA PHE A 19 -16.92 2.10 0.92
C PHE A 19 -15.86 0.98 0.84
N GLU A 20 -14.59 1.30 1.15
CA GLU A 20 -13.53 0.27 1.17
C GLU A 20 -13.82 -0.82 2.20
N ASN A 21 -14.27 -0.46 3.39
CA ASN A 21 -14.60 -1.43 4.44
C ASN A 21 -15.72 -2.39 4.03
N ALA A 22 -16.73 -1.91 3.29
CA ALA A 22 -17.81 -2.74 2.77
C ALA A 22 -17.33 -3.78 1.73
N LEU A 23 -16.23 -3.51 1.03
CA LEU A 23 -15.66 -4.40 0.02
C LEU A 23 -14.61 -5.36 0.56
N ARG A 24 -14.09 -5.11 1.78
CA ARG A 24 -13.03 -5.94 2.36
C ARG A 24 -13.50 -7.38 2.61
N PRO A 25 -12.76 -8.38 2.16
CA PRO A 25 -13.00 -9.76 2.55
C PRO A 25 -12.72 -9.95 4.05
N LEU A 26 -13.50 -10.84 4.68
CA LEU A 26 -13.40 -11.13 6.11
C LEU A 26 -12.77 -12.50 6.39
N LYS A 27 -12.61 -13.34 5.36
CA LYS A 27 -12.04 -14.69 5.44
C LYS A 27 -10.99 -14.90 4.36
N PHE A 28 -10.08 -15.82 4.58
CA PHE A 28 -9.10 -16.22 3.57
C PHE A 28 -9.76 -16.71 2.28
N SER A 29 -10.85 -17.47 2.37
CA SER A 29 -11.62 -17.97 1.22
C SER A 29 -12.14 -16.89 0.28
N ASP A 30 -12.36 -15.68 0.80
CA ASP A 30 -12.87 -14.52 0.05
C ASP A 30 -11.76 -13.62 -0.49
N PHE A 31 -10.52 -13.86 -0.07
CA PHE A 31 -9.36 -13.06 -0.46
C PHE A 31 -8.77 -13.58 -1.77
N ASN A 32 -8.89 -12.80 -2.83
CA ASN A 32 -8.36 -13.15 -4.14
C ASN A 32 -6.93 -12.63 -4.31
N GLY A 33 -6.02 -13.50 -4.76
CA GLY A 33 -4.61 -13.18 -5.02
C GLY A 33 -3.69 -13.54 -3.87
N GLN A 34 -2.40 -13.21 -4.00
CA GLN A 34 -1.34 -13.52 -3.01
C GLN A 34 -1.33 -15.00 -2.58
N LYS A 35 -1.58 -15.91 -3.51
CA LYS A 35 -1.89 -17.33 -3.24
C LYS A 35 -0.95 -17.97 -2.23
N LYS A 36 0.38 -17.85 -2.44
CA LYS A 36 1.39 -18.43 -1.54
C LYS A 36 1.37 -17.82 -0.14
N VAL A 37 1.11 -16.50 -0.05
CA VAL A 37 1.02 -15.79 1.23
C VAL A 37 -0.20 -16.27 2.00
N VAL A 38 -1.35 -16.37 1.34
CA VAL A 38 -2.61 -16.84 1.94
C VAL A 38 -2.48 -18.29 2.41
N GLU A 39 -2.00 -19.20 1.56
CA GLU A 39 -1.80 -20.62 1.90
C GLU A 39 -0.90 -20.80 3.14
N ASN A 40 0.19 -20.03 3.24
CA ASN A 40 1.06 -20.08 4.41
C ASN A 40 0.38 -19.50 5.66
N LEU A 41 -0.30 -18.35 5.53
CA LEU A 41 -1.01 -17.74 6.66
C LEU A 41 -2.14 -18.63 7.19
N GLU A 42 -2.88 -19.34 6.32
CA GLU A 42 -3.89 -20.32 6.72
C GLU A 42 -3.26 -21.42 7.59
N ILE A 43 -2.13 -21.99 7.16
CA ILE A 43 -1.43 -23.03 7.94
C ILE A 43 -0.98 -22.49 9.31
N PHE A 44 -0.40 -21.28 9.35
CA PHE A 44 0.10 -20.70 10.60
C PHE A 44 -1.02 -20.35 11.57
N VAL A 45 -2.12 -19.80 11.05
CA VAL A 45 -3.32 -19.49 11.84
C VAL A 45 -3.96 -20.76 12.40
N GLU A 46 -4.12 -21.81 11.59
CA GLU A 46 -4.64 -23.10 12.06
C GLU A 46 -3.75 -23.73 13.12
N ALA A 47 -2.42 -23.67 12.94
CA ALA A 47 -1.47 -24.18 13.91
C ALA A 47 -1.52 -23.41 15.25
N ALA A 48 -1.63 -22.10 15.23
CA ALA A 48 -1.79 -21.25 16.42
C ALA A 48 -3.11 -21.59 17.16
N LYS A 49 -4.21 -21.73 16.42
CA LYS A 49 -5.51 -22.17 16.99
C LYS A 49 -5.42 -23.54 17.64
N TYR A 50 -4.76 -24.50 16.98
CA TYR A 50 -4.60 -25.87 17.52
C TYR A 50 -3.82 -25.88 18.86
N ARG A 51 -2.74 -25.07 18.93
CA ARG A 51 -1.95 -24.93 20.16
C ARG A 51 -2.58 -24.03 21.21
N ARG A 52 -3.58 -23.22 20.86
CA ARG A 52 -4.20 -22.18 21.68
C ARG A 52 -3.19 -21.12 22.13
N GLU A 53 -2.30 -20.75 21.24
CA GLU A 53 -1.25 -19.76 21.42
C GLU A 53 -1.49 -18.56 20.52
N PRO A 54 -0.93 -17.37 20.83
CA PRO A 54 -0.93 -16.27 19.88
C PRO A 54 -0.17 -16.70 18.61
N LEU A 55 -0.55 -16.15 17.48
CA LEU A 55 0.22 -16.29 16.25
C LEU A 55 1.56 -15.57 16.42
N ASP A 56 2.63 -16.11 15.85
CA ASP A 56 3.91 -15.43 15.79
C ASP A 56 3.78 -14.03 15.21
N HIS A 57 4.53 -13.08 15.75
CA HIS A 57 4.54 -11.71 15.23
C HIS A 57 4.83 -11.72 13.73
N THR A 58 3.99 -11.02 12.98
CA THR A 58 3.95 -11.09 11.52
C THR A 58 4.25 -9.74 10.88
N LEU A 59 5.16 -9.70 9.91
CA LEU A 59 5.46 -8.53 9.10
C LEU A 59 4.87 -8.71 7.68
N LEU A 60 3.99 -7.80 7.30
CA LEU A 60 3.45 -7.69 5.94
C LEU A 60 4.10 -6.51 5.23
N TYR A 61 4.82 -6.74 4.15
CA TYR A 61 5.51 -5.67 3.43
C TYR A 61 5.28 -5.74 1.93
N GLY A 62 5.37 -4.60 1.28
CA GLY A 62 5.15 -4.43 -0.16
C GLY A 62 4.47 -3.12 -0.49
N PRO A 63 4.27 -2.80 -1.78
CA PRO A 63 3.64 -1.57 -2.24
C PRO A 63 2.31 -1.24 -1.55
N PRO A 64 1.86 0.04 -1.58
CA PRO A 64 0.58 0.42 -1.00
C PRO A 64 -0.60 -0.21 -1.79
N GLY A 65 -1.76 -0.36 -1.14
CA GLY A 65 -2.99 -0.80 -1.82
C GLY A 65 -3.11 -2.30 -2.10
N LEU A 66 -2.17 -3.15 -1.65
CA LEU A 66 -2.12 -4.59 -1.92
C LEU A 66 -2.89 -5.46 -0.91
N GLY A 67 -3.51 -4.88 0.12
CA GLY A 67 -4.34 -5.61 1.07
C GLY A 67 -3.66 -6.00 2.38
N LYS A 68 -2.55 -5.36 2.80
CA LYS A 68 -1.86 -5.61 4.09
C LYS A 68 -2.82 -5.53 5.28
N THR A 69 -3.54 -4.41 5.40
CA THR A 69 -4.55 -4.21 6.46
C THR A 69 -5.70 -5.21 6.38
N THR A 70 -6.11 -5.57 5.16
CA THR A 70 -7.17 -6.57 4.93
C THR A 70 -6.75 -7.95 5.42
N LEU A 71 -5.54 -8.42 5.07
CA LEU A 71 -5.01 -9.69 5.55
C LEU A 71 -4.86 -9.71 7.07
N SER A 72 -4.42 -8.61 7.68
CA SER A 72 -4.31 -8.51 9.15
C SER A 72 -5.67 -8.67 9.84
N ASN A 73 -6.72 -8.06 9.28
CA ASN A 73 -8.08 -8.22 9.80
C ASN A 73 -8.61 -9.66 9.60
N ILE A 74 -8.34 -10.27 8.43
CA ILE A 74 -8.69 -11.67 8.18
C ILE A 74 -8.01 -12.59 9.20
N ILE A 75 -6.73 -12.40 9.49
CA ILE A 75 -6.00 -13.19 10.49
C ILE A 75 -6.70 -13.11 11.85
N ALA A 76 -7.05 -11.92 12.33
CA ALA A 76 -7.77 -11.76 13.60
C ALA A 76 -9.14 -12.44 13.58
N ASN A 77 -9.91 -12.28 12.50
CA ASN A 77 -11.20 -12.92 12.35
C ASN A 77 -11.09 -14.46 12.33
N GLU A 78 -10.12 -15.00 11.62
CA GLU A 78 -9.89 -16.45 11.55
C GLU A 78 -9.38 -17.02 12.89
N LEU A 79 -8.56 -16.26 13.64
CA LEU A 79 -8.16 -16.60 15.01
C LEU A 79 -9.35 -16.51 15.99
N GLY A 80 -10.38 -15.72 15.67
CA GLY A 80 -11.52 -15.46 16.55
C GLY A 80 -11.19 -14.56 17.74
N VAL A 81 -10.27 -13.59 17.57
CA VAL A 81 -9.77 -12.68 18.60
C VAL A 81 -10.02 -11.21 18.24
N GLY A 82 -9.81 -10.30 19.19
CA GLY A 82 -9.92 -8.88 18.96
C GLY A 82 -8.88 -8.33 17.98
N PHE A 83 -9.24 -7.26 17.26
CA PHE A 83 -8.36 -6.57 16.32
C PHE A 83 -8.26 -5.10 16.70
N LYS A 84 -7.04 -4.66 17.07
CA LYS A 84 -6.76 -3.25 17.32
C LYS A 84 -5.84 -2.69 16.24
N LEU A 85 -6.25 -1.57 15.67
CA LEU A 85 -5.55 -0.93 14.56
C LEU A 85 -4.97 0.41 15.03
N THR A 86 -3.70 0.62 14.73
CA THR A 86 -2.98 1.90 14.88
C THR A 86 -1.98 2.07 13.75
N SER A 87 -1.21 3.16 13.77
CA SER A 87 -0.15 3.41 12.80
C SER A 87 1.10 3.99 13.45
N GLY A 88 2.27 3.81 12.81
CA GLY A 88 3.54 4.34 13.31
C GLY A 88 3.48 5.82 13.66
N PRO A 89 2.96 6.70 12.78
CA PRO A 89 2.86 8.14 13.04
C PRO A 89 1.97 8.54 14.23
N VAL A 90 1.00 7.71 14.60
CA VAL A 90 0.10 7.96 15.76
C VAL A 90 0.76 7.61 17.09
N LEU A 91 1.71 6.68 17.07
CA LEU A 91 2.47 6.25 18.24
C LEU A 91 3.68 7.17 18.46
N ASP A 92 3.44 8.38 18.96
CA ASP A 92 4.50 9.38 19.12
C ASP A 92 5.30 9.16 20.43
N LYS A 93 4.66 8.66 21.47
CA LYS A 93 5.24 8.48 22.82
C LYS A 93 5.07 7.05 23.33
N PRO A 94 5.99 6.58 24.20
CA PRO A 94 5.86 5.27 24.85
C PRO A 94 4.53 5.05 25.56
N GLY A 95 3.94 6.12 26.14
CA GLY A 95 2.64 6.06 26.80
C GLY A 95 1.48 5.73 25.85
N ASP A 96 1.55 6.15 24.60
CA ASP A 96 0.53 5.84 23.60
C ASP A 96 0.56 4.33 23.27
N LEU A 97 1.76 3.77 23.11
CA LEU A 97 1.96 2.34 22.89
C LEU A 97 1.50 1.54 24.13
N ALA A 98 1.90 1.96 25.33
CA ALA A 98 1.53 1.29 26.57
C ALA A 98 0.01 1.26 26.78
N GLY A 99 -0.69 2.37 26.49
CA GLY A 99 -2.16 2.44 26.58
C GLY A 99 -2.86 1.44 25.66
N ILE A 100 -2.33 1.23 24.46
CA ILE A 100 -2.88 0.23 23.54
C ILE A 100 -2.56 -1.18 24.05
N LEU A 101 -1.30 -1.48 24.37
CA LEU A 101 -0.85 -2.81 24.79
C LEU A 101 -1.56 -3.31 26.06
N THR A 102 -1.73 -2.45 27.07
CA THR A 102 -2.43 -2.81 28.30
C THR A 102 -3.94 -3.03 28.12
N SER A 103 -4.50 -2.59 27.01
CA SER A 103 -5.92 -2.76 26.67
C SER A 103 -6.20 -3.98 25.80
N LEU A 104 -5.18 -4.79 25.46
CA LEU A 104 -5.34 -6.02 24.68
C LEU A 104 -5.84 -7.16 25.58
N GLU A 105 -6.80 -7.92 25.06
CA GLU A 105 -7.21 -9.18 25.65
C GLU A 105 -6.24 -10.30 25.22
N PRO A 106 -6.23 -11.47 25.91
CA PRO A 106 -5.35 -12.58 25.55
C PRO A 106 -5.50 -13.01 24.07
N ASN A 107 -4.37 -13.10 23.37
CA ASN A 107 -4.23 -13.46 21.95
C ASN A 107 -4.79 -12.45 20.94
N ASP A 108 -5.19 -11.25 21.37
CA ASP A 108 -5.62 -10.18 20.47
C ASP A 108 -4.53 -9.86 19.42
N VAL A 109 -4.96 -9.35 18.30
CA VAL A 109 -4.11 -8.85 17.22
C VAL A 109 -3.97 -7.33 17.33
N LEU A 110 -2.74 -6.85 17.52
CA LEU A 110 -2.38 -5.45 17.34
C LEU A 110 -1.81 -5.25 15.94
N PHE A 111 -2.45 -4.43 15.13
CA PHE A 111 -1.95 -4.06 13.81
C PHE A 111 -1.37 -2.64 13.84
N ILE A 112 -0.11 -2.50 13.41
CA ILE A 112 0.58 -1.21 13.27
C ILE A 112 0.87 -0.98 11.79
N ASP A 113 0.13 -0.04 11.17
CA ASP A 113 0.41 0.37 9.79
C ASP A 113 1.61 1.33 9.75
N GLU A 114 2.35 1.34 8.64
CA GLU A 114 3.57 2.14 8.46
C GLU A 114 4.53 2.02 9.65
N ILE A 115 4.75 0.80 10.13
CA ILE A 115 5.55 0.52 11.34
C ILE A 115 7.00 1.05 11.25
N HIS A 116 7.53 1.27 10.05
CA HIS A 116 8.84 1.89 9.83
C HIS A 116 8.91 3.37 10.25
N ARG A 117 7.77 3.99 10.55
CA ARG A 117 7.68 5.38 11.02
C ARG A 117 7.60 5.51 12.54
N LEU A 118 7.74 4.42 13.27
CA LEU A 118 7.89 4.47 14.72
C LEU A 118 9.13 5.26 15.11
N SER A 119 9.04 6.07 16.17
CA SER A 119 10.21 6.69 16.75
C SER A 119 11.13 5.63 17.39
N PRO A 120 12.46 5.83 17.40
CA PRO A 120 13.38 4.87 18.02
C PRO A 120 13.03 4.54 19.49
N VAL A 121 12.54 5.54 20.23
CA VAL A 121 12.13 5.37 21.63
C VAL A 121 10.93 4.43 21.74
N VAL A 122 9.89 4.61 20.92
CA VAL A 122 8.71 3.73 20.91
C VAL A 122 9.08 2.32 20.44
N GLU A 123 9.99 2.22 19.49
CA GLU A 123 10.47 0.94 18.98
C GLU A 123 11.18 0.11 20.07
N GLU A 124 11.98 0.74 20.95
CA GLU A 124 12.64 0.05 22.08
C GLU A 124 11.62 -0.54 23.08
N TYR A 125 10.54 0.18 23.38
CA TYR A 125 9.46 -0.35 24.23
C TYR A 125 8.73 -1.52 23.56
N LEU A 126 8.59 -1.48 22.23
CA LEU A 126 7.95 -2.55 21.48
C LEU A 126 8.78 -3.86 21.53
N TYR A 127 10.11 -3.78 21.60
CA TYR A 127 10.96 -4.97 21.70
C TYR A 127 10.63 -5.84 22.92
N SER A 128 10.60 -5.24 24.11
CA SER A 128 10.27 -5.96 25.36
C SER A 128 8.83 -6.49 25.34
N ALA A 129 7.91 -5.72 24.75
CA ALA A 129 6.53 -6.14 24.61
C ALA A 129 6.38 -7.37 23.68
N MET A 130 7.18 -7.46 22.62
CA MET A 130 7.15 -8.60 21.68
C MET A 130 7.85 -9.85 22.24
N GLU A 131 8.94 -9.70 22.98
CA GLU A 131 9.73 -10.84 23.46
C GLU A 131 9.20 -11.41 24.77
N ASP A 132 8.91 -10.54 25.74
CA ASP A 132 8.63 -10.92 27.11
C ASP A 132 7.19 -10.65 27.55
N TYR A 133 6.35 -10.07 26.69
CA TYR A 133 5.02 -9.58 27.03
C TYR A 133 5.04 -8.66 28.27
N ARG A 134 6.00 -7.73 28.29
CA ARG A 134 6.22 -6.75 29.37
C ARG A 134 6.59 -5.40 28.79
N ILE A 135 6.24 -4.35 29.53
CA ILE A 135 6.64 -3.01 29.19
C ILE A 135 7.07 -2.25 30.45
N ASP A 136 8.23 -1.60 30.39
CA ASP A 136 8.77 -0.80 31.49
C ASP A 136 8.46 0.68 31.23
N ILE A 137 7.61 1.30 32.04
CA ILE A 137 7.22 2.69 31.90
C ILE A 137 7.96 3.56 32.91
N MET A 138 8.68 4.58 32.43
CA MET A 138 9.31 5.60 33.27
C MET A 138 8.26 6.60 33.75
N ILE A 139 8.04 6.70 35.07
CA ILE A 139 7.04 7.59 35.67
C ILE A 139 7.59 9.02 35.85
N ASP A 140 8.89 9.15 36.17
CA ASP A 140 9.53 10.42 36.46
C ASP A 140 10.78 10.62 35.60
N LYS A 141 11.18 11.89 35.44
CA LYS A 141 12.44 12.27 34.78
C LYS A 141 13.45 12.75 35.84
N GLY A 142 14.70 12.33 35.75
CA GLY A 142 15.80 12.79 36.61
C GLY A 142 16.34 11.73 37.55
N PRO A 143 17.16 12.13 38.55
CA PRO A 143 17.87 11.18 39.45
C PRO A 143 16.94 10.30 40.30
N SER A 144 15.67 10.68 40.44
CA SER A 144 14.64 9.94 41.18
C SER A 144 13.69 9.17 40.27
N ALA A 145 14.03 9.02 39.00
CA ALA A 145 13.22 8.29 38.04
C ALA A 145 12.91 6.87 38.50
N ARG A 146 11.64 6.50 38.49
CA ARG A 146 11.19 5.14 38.81
C ARG A 146 10.59 4.52 37.55
N SER A 147 10.91 3.26 37.29
CA SER A 147 10.21 2.45 36.30
C SER A 147 9.15 1.60 36.97
N ILE A 148 8.00 1.48 36.31
CA ILE A 148 7.01 0.45 36.63
C ILE A 148 7.01 -0.54 35.46
N GLN A 149 7.19 -1.82 35.79
CA GLN A 149 7.03 -2.92 34.86
C GLN A 149 5.56 -3.34 34.84
N LEU A 150 4.97 -3.39 33.67
CA LEU A 150 3.62 -3.89 33.44
C LEU A 150 3.69 -5.20 32.67
N ASP A 151 3.05 -6.23 33.19
CA ASP A 151 2.84 -7.49 32.47
C ASP A 151 1.69 -7.27 31.46
N LEU A 152 1.87 -7.81 30.26
CA LEU A 152 0.91 -7.73 29.16
C LEU A 152 0.29 -9.10 28.90
N ASN A 153 -0.93 -9.13 28.42
CA ASN A 153 -1.49 -10.34 27.86
C ASN A 153 -0.69 -10.76 26.62
N PRO A 154 -0.46 -12.07 26.39
CA PRO A 154 0.10 -12.54 25.13
C PRO A 154 -0.73 -12.04 23.96
N PHE A 155 -0.07 -11.49 22.94
CA PHE A 155 -0.73 -10.91 21.77
C PHE A 155 0.07 -11.18 20.50
N THR A 156 -0.58 -11.00 19.36
CA THR A 156 0.08 -11.03 18.05
C THR A 156 0.27 -9.61 17.55
N LEU A 157 1.51 -9.22 17.26
CA LEU A 157 1.79 -8.00 16.53
C LEU A 157 1.80 -8.30 15.03
N ILE A 158 1.02 -7.55 14.25
CA ILE A 158 1.14 -7.52 12.80
C ILE A 158 1.62 -6.13 12.39
N GLY A 159 2.86 -6.05 11.93
CA GLY A 159 3.43 -4.84 11.35
C GLY A 159 3.19 -4.77 9.85
N ALA A 160 2.81 -3.60 9.34
CA ALA A 160 2.74 -3.36 7.90
C ALA A 160 3.70 -2.24 7.50
N THR A 161 4.34 -2.39 6.33
CA THR A 161 5.23 -1.35 5.80
C THR A 161 5.30 -1.37 4.27
N THR A 162 5.42 -0.20 3.69
CA THR A 162 5.79 -0.02 2.28
C THR A 162 7.30 -0.01 2.07
N ARG A 163 8.07 0.28 3.13
CA ARG A 163 9.52 0.49 3.12
C ARG A 163 10.24 -0.47 4.06
N SER A 164 10.23 -1.77 3.76
CA SER A 164 10.86 -2.80 4.61
C SER A 164 12.34 -2.57 4.89
N GLY A 165 13.05 -1.88 3.99
CA GLY A 165 14.46 -1.50 4.17
C GLY A 165 14.71 -0.44 5.24
N MET A 166 13.68 0.30 5.67
CA MET A 166 13.77 1.32 6.73
C MET A 166 13.56 0.75 8.15
N LEU A 167 13.10 -0.51 8.26
CA LEU A 167 12.99 -1.17 9.55
C LEU A 167 14.38 -1.44 10.12
N THR A 168 14.55 -1.19 11.41
CA THR A 168 15.78 -1.54 12.12
C THR A 168 15.99 -3.06 12.12
N ALA A 169 17.22 -3.50 12.13
CA ALA A 169 17.54 -4.94 12.17
C ALA A 169 16.97 -5.62 13.43
N PRO A 170 17.02 -5.00 14.63
CA PRO A 170 16.41 -5.58 15.83
C PRO A 170 14.89 -5.77 15.72
N LEU A 171 14.16 -4.79 15.18
CA LEU A 171 12.71 -4.92 15.02
C LEU A 171 12.37 -6.02 14.01
N ARG A 172 13.08 -6.04 12.88
CA ARG A 172 12.84 -7.06 11.83
C ARG A 172 13.09 -8.48 12.35
N ALA A 173 14.11 -8.69 13.19
CA ALA A 173 14.45 -10.00 13.74
C ALA A 173 13.39 -10.58 14.69
N ARG A 174 12.50 -9.73 15.21
CA ARG A 174 11.40 -10.14 16.12
C ARG A 174 10.16 -10.62 15.41
N PHE A 175 10.08 -10.44 14.11
CA PHE A 175 8.99 -11.00 13.33
C PHE A 175 9.31 -12.42 12.89
N GLY A 176 8.62 -13.41 13.46
CA GLY A 176 8.75 -14.82 13.10
C GLY A 176 8.19 -15.12 11.70
N ILE A 177 7.18 -14.37 11.28
CA ILE A 177 6.53 -14.52 9.98
C ILE A 177 6.75 -13.25 9.14
N ASN A 178 7.33 -13.42 7.95
CA ASN A 178 7.61 -12.30 7.03
C ASN A 178 6.98 -12.58 5.68
N MET A 179 5.97 -11.77 5.27
CA MET A 179 5.21 -11.97 4.05
C MET A 179 5.35 -10.77 3.11
N HIS A 180 5.88 -11.01 1.92
CA HIS A 180 5.97 -10.03 0.85
C HIS A 180 4.71 -10.08 -0.02
N LEU A 181 4.03 -8.96 -0.17
CA LEU A 181 2.89 -8.80 -1.07
C LEU A 181 3.39 -8.19 -2.37
N GLU A 182 2.96 -8.80 -3.48
CA GLU A 182 3.32 -8.37 -4.84
C GLU A 182 2.13 -7.75 -5.55
N TYR A 183 2.39 -7.05 -6.64
CA TYR A 183 1.34 -6.54 -7.52
C TYR A 183 0.50 -7.69 -8.07
N TYR A 184 -0.78 -7.42 -8.26
CA TYR A 184 -1.75 -8.39 -8.76
C TYR A 184 -1.72 -8.42 -10.29
N ASP A 185 -1.89 -9.60 -10.85
CA ASP A 185 -2.12 -9.76 -12.28
C ASP A 185 -3.52 -9.26 -12.67
N PRO A 186 -3.73 -8.86 -13.94
CA PRO A 186 -5.02 -8.36 -14.42
C PRO A 186 -6.18 -9.34 -14.24
N ASP A 187 -5.96 -10.65 -14.37
CA ASP A 187 -7.01 -11.66 -14.25
C ASP A 187 -7.50 -11.76 -12.79
N THR A 188 -6.59 -11.64 -11.83
CA THR A 188 -6.94 -11.60 -10.40
C THR A 188 -7.67 -10.30 -10.06
N LEU A 189 -7.22 -9.15 -10.58
CA LEU A 189 -7.93 -7.87 -10.40
C LEU A 189 -9.31 -7.88 -11.03
N GLN A 190 -9.49 -8.49 -12.19
CA GLN A 190 -10.80 -8.67 -12.81
C GLN A 190 -11.77 -9.40 -11.87
N ARG A 191 -11.33 -10.49 -11.22
CA ARG A 191 -12.14 -11.22 -10.23
C ARG A 191 -12.50 -10.36 -9.01
N ILE A 192 -11.54 -9.56 -8.53
CA ILE A 192 -11.78 -8.61 -7.43
C ILE A 192 -12.82 -7.57 -7.83
N ILE A 193 -12.71 -6.98 -9.03
CA ILE A 193 -13.66 -6.00 -9.57
C ILE A 193 -15.06 -6.59 -9.68
N GLN A 194 -15.19 -7.80 -10.24
CA GLN A 194 -16.48 -8.49 -10.38
C GLN A 194 -17.11 -8.78 -9.01
N ARG A 195 -16.34 -9.26 -8.04
CA ARG A 195 -16.79 -9.43 -6.66
C ARG A 195 -17.24 -8.13 -6.04
N SER A 196 -16.46 -7.08 -6.18
CA SER A 196 -16.78 -5.74 -5.66
C SER A 196 -18.05 -5.18 -6.30
N ALA A 197 -18.20 -5.30 -7.62
CA ALA A 197 -19.40 -4.90 -8.35
C ALA A 197 -20.66 -5.64 -7.86
N MET A 198 -20.55 -6.96 -7.61
CA MET A 198 -21.64 -7.76 -7.05
C MET A 198 -22.04 -7.28 -5.64
N LEU A 199 -21.06 -7.02 -4.74
CA LEU A 199 -21.32 -6.49 -3.40
C LEU A 199 -21.99 -5.12 -3.43
N LEU A 200 -21.63 -4.28 -4.40
CA LEU A 200 -22.20 -2.96 -4.62
C LEU A 200 -23.52 -3.01 -5.38
N LYS A 201 -23.95 -4.18 -5.84
CA LYS A 201 -25.15 -4.37 -6.69
C LYS A 201 -25.10 -3.53 -7.97
N VAL A 202 -23.92 -3.41 -8.56
CA VAL A 202 -23.69 -2.69 -9.81
C VAL A 202 -23.43 -3.70 -10.92
N PRO A 203 -24.31 -3.81 -11.92
CA PRO A 203 -24.06 -4.65 -13.07
C PRO A 203 -22.83 -4.18 -13.84
N ILE A 204 -21.94 -5.11 -14.20
CA ILE A 204 -20.73 -4.83 -14.96
C ILE A 204 -20.53 -5.89 -16.05
N GLU A 205 -20.21 -5.46 -17.26
CA GLU A 205 -19.82 -6.35 -18.34
C GLU A 205 -18.41 -6.90 -18.13
N ARG A 206 -18.15 -8.10 -18.65
CA ARG A 206 -16.85 -8.74 -18.54
C ARG A 206 -15.74 -7.88 -19.14
N ASP A 207 -15.97 -7.33 -20.32
CA ASP A 207 -14.97 -6.53 -21.05
C ASP A 207 -14.68 -5.20 -20.34
N ALA A 208 -15.69 -4.59 -19.69
CA ALA A 208 -15.48 -3.45 -18.81
C ALA A 208 -14.60 -3.80 -17.60
N ALA A 209 -14.83 -4.96 -16.98
CA ALA A 209 -14.03 -5.42 -15.86
C ALA A 209 -12.57 -5.71 -16.28
N VAL A 210 -12.35 -6.26 -17.47
CA VAL A 210 -11.00 -6.45 -18.06
C VAL A 210 -10.31 -5.11 -18.27
N GLU A 211 -11.02 -4.13 -18.85
CA GLU A 211 -10.46 -2.80 -19.11
C GLU A 211 -10.05 -2.08 -17.81
N ILE A 212 -10.91 -2.14 -16.79
CA ILE A 212 -10.60 -1.58 -15.48
C ILE A 212 -9.39 -2.28 -14.85
N SER A 213 -9.33 -3.63 -14.93
CA SER A 213 -8.25 -4.41 -14.31
C SER A 213 -6.87 -4.06 -14.89
N ARG A 214 -6.78 -3.87 -16.21
CA ARG A 214 -5.54 -3.49 -16.89
C ARG A 214 -5.03 -2.13 -16.46
N ARG A 215 -5.94 -1.17 -16.19
CA ARG A 215 -5.58 0.20 -15.78
C ARG A 215 -5.49 0.37 -14.27
N SER A 216 -5.63 -0.72 -13.49
CA SER A 216 -5.60 -0.68 -12.01
C SER A 216 -4.21 -0.79 -11.40
N ARG A 217 -3.15 -0.73 -12.20
CA ARG A 217 -1.75 -0.70 -11.74
C ARG A 217 -1.37 -1.84 -10.81
N GLY A 218 -1.94 -3.01 -11.01
CA GLY A 218 -1.68 -4.16 -10.15
C GLY A 218 -2.19 -4.01 -8.71
N THR A 219 -3.08 -3.03 -8.39
CA THR A 219 -3.52 -2.80 -7.03
C THR A 219 -5.04 -2.87 -6.85
N PRO A 220 -5.54 -3.67 -5.90
CA PRO A 220 -6.97 -3.74 -5.59
C PRO A 220 -7.60 -2.41 -5.16
N ARG A 221 -6.83 -1.54 -4.47
CA ARG A 221 -7.31 -0.21 -4.06
C ARG A 221 -7.68 0.64 -5.27
N ILE A 222 -6.80 0.73 -6.27
CA ILE A 222 -7.05 1.49 -7.50
C ILE A 222 -8.20 0.84 -8.28
N ALA A 223 -8.24 -0.49 -8.39
CA ALA A 223 -9.32 -1.21 -9.06
C ALA A 223 -10.70 -0.85 -8.47
N ASN A 224 -10.82 -0.85 -7.15
CA ASN A 224 -12.07 -0.49 -6.47
C ASN A 224 -12.40 1.01 -6.59
N ALA A 225 -11.38 1.88 -6.56
CA ALA A 225 -11.57 3.31 -6.78
C ALA A 225 -12.09 3.61 -8.19
N LEU A 226 -11.51 2.98 -9.21
CA LEU A 226 -11.99 3.07 -10.59
C LEU A 226 -13.42 2.53 -10.73
N LEU A 227 -13.71 1.35 -10.18
CA LEU A 227 -15.05 0.77 -10.18
C LEU A 227 -16.08 1.74 -9.60
N ARG A 228 -15.76 2.40 -8.48
CA ARG A 228 -16.63 3.39 -7.85
C ARG A 228 -16.93 4.56 -8.77
N ARG A 229 -15.91 5.12 -9.42
CA ARG A 229 -16.11 6.25 -10.35
C ARG A 229 -16.89 5.85 -11.60
N LEU A 230 -16.57 4.71 -12.17
CA LEU A 230 -17.26 4.21 -13.35
C LEU A 230 -18.72 3.85 -13.06
N ARG A 231 -19.06 3.46 -11.84
CA ARG A 231 -20.44 3.35 -11.38
C ARG A 231 -21.17 4.69 -11.50
N ASP A 232 -20.53 5.79 -11.07
CA ASP A 232 -21.13 7.12 -11.14
C ASP A 232 -21.39 7.51 -12.62
N PHE A 233 -20.45 7.21 -13.53
CA PHE A 233 -20.66 7.38 -14.98
C PHE A 233 -21.80 6.50 -15.50
N ALA A 234 -21.87 5.24 -15.10
CA ALA A 234 -22.95 4.32 -15.53
C ALA A 234 -24.33 4.82 -15.11
N GLN A 235 -24.45 5.40 -13.91
CA GLN A 235 -25.71 5.94 -13.39
C GLN A 235 -26.14 7.23 -14.11
N VAL A 236 -25.20 8.10 -14.48
CA VAL A 236 -25.50 9.42 -15.04
C VAL A 236 -25.54 9.42 -16.58
N LYS A 237 -24.65 8.65 -17.20
CA LYS A 237 -24.48 8.63 -18.67
C LYS A 237 -25.01 7.35 -19.33
N GLY A 238 -25.36 6.34 -18.53
CA GLY A 238 -25.86 5.05 -18.99
C GLY A 238 -27.18 4.65 -18.33
N ASN A 239 -27.40 3.36 -18.26
CA ASN A 239 -28.59 2.73 -17.66
C ASN A 239 -28.31 2.11 -16.28
N GLY A 240 -27.20 2.46 -15.65
CA GLY A 240 -26.73 1.90 -14.39
C GLY A 240 -25.83 0.67 -14.53
N THR A 241 -25.60 0.17 -15.76
CA THR A 241 -24.66 -0.92 -16.05
C THR A 241 -23.33 -0.36 -16.51
N ILE A 242 -22.24 -0.84 -15.96
CA ILE A 242 -20.90 -0.51 -16.43
C ILE A 242 -20.61 -1.35 -17.69
N THR A 243 -20.92 -0.80 -18.84
CA THR A 243 -20.60 -1.39 -20.15
C THR A 243 -19.14 -1.05 -20.51
N HIS A 244 -18.59 -1.73 -21.52
CA HIS A 244 -17.27 -1.39 -22.05
C HIS A 244 -17.16 0.07 -22.48
N ASP A 245 -18.19 0.60 -23.18
CA ASP A 245 -18.22 1.99 -23.65
C ASP A 245 -18.23 2.99 -22.48
N ILE A 246 -19.03 2.71 -21.43
CA ILE A 246 -19.07 3.52 -20.20
C ILE A 246 -17.71 3.47 -19.50
N ALA A 247 -17.05 2.31 -19.43
CA ALA A 247 -15.74 2.18 -18.85
C ALA A 247 -14.70 3.02 -19.61
N GLN A 248 -14.68 2.94 -20.92
CA GLN A 248 -13.79 3.76 -21.77
C GLN A 248 -14.07 5.26 -21.61
N LEU A 249 -15.33 5.67 -21.68
CA LEU A 249 -15.73 7.07 -21.49
C LEU A 249 -15.26 7.61 -20.13
N GLY A 250 -15.50 6.83 -19.06
CA GLY A 250 -15.15 7.25 -17.71
C GLY A 250 -13.63 7.31 -17.51
N LEU A 251 -12.88 6.30 -17.95
CA LEU A 251 -11.41 6.27 -17.85
C LEU A 251 -10.79 7.42 -18.63
N GLN A 252 -11.28 7.72 -19.84
CA GLN A 252 -10.82 8.87 -20.61
C GLN A 252 -11.15 10.20 -19.91
N SER A 253 -12.35 10.32 -19.32
CA SER A 253 -12.75 11.52 -18.58
C SER A 253 -11.93 11.73 -17.29
N LEU A 254 -11.38 10.66 -16.72
CA LEU A 254 -10.47 10.67 -15.57
C LEU A 254 -8.99 10.83 -15.97
N ASN A 255 -8.71 11.06 -17.26
CA ASN A 255 -7.35 11.16 -17.82
C ASN A 255 -6.47 9.93 -17.51
N ILE A 256 -7.08 8.73 -17.49
CA ILE A 256 -6.37 7.47 -17.28
C ILE A 256 -6.18 6.80 -18.64
N ASP A 257 -4.93 6.66 -19.04
CA ASP A 257 -4.55 6.09 -20.33
C ASP A 257 -4.57 4.56 -20.37
N GLU A 258 -4.16 3.98 -21.49
CA GLU A 258 -4.16 2.52 -21.71
C GLU A 258 -3.21 1.74 -20.77
N TYR A 259 -2.17 2.40 -20.27
CA TYR A 259 -1.22 1.84 -19.29
C TYR A 259 -1.67 2.08 -17.84
N GLY A 260 -2.78 2.80 -17.62
CA GLY A 260 -3.23 3.21 -16.31
C GLY A 260 -2.44 4.40 -15.75
N LEU A 261 -1.70 5.14 -16.58
CA LEU A 261 -1.05 6.38 -16.17
C LEU A 261 -2.09 7.49 -16.09
N ASP A 262 -1.97 8.31 -15.05
CA ASP A 262 -2.80 9.50 -14.88
C ASP A 262 -2.06 10.79 -15.26
N GLU A 263 -2.68 11.92 -14.99
CA GLU A 263 -2.14 13.22 -15.33
C GLU A 263 -0.79 13.49 -14.64
N ILE A 264 -0.62 13.07 -13.39
CA ILE A 264 0.61 13.32 -12.63
C ILE A 264 1.76 12.43 -13.13
N ASP A 265 1.49 11.17 -13.46
CA ASP A 265 2.50 10.30 -14.08
C ASP A 265 3.00 10.92 -15.38
N ASN A 266 2.06 11.34 -16.23
CA ASN A 266 2.40 11.98 -17.49
C ASN A 266 3.17 13.29 -17.29
N LYS A 267 2.82 14.10 -16.25
CA LYS A 267 3.60 15.29 -15.86
C LYS A 267 5.02 14.93 -15.40
N ILE A 268 5.20 13.82 -14.65
CA ILE A 268 6.52 13.32 -14.25
C ILE A 268 7.34 12.97 -15.50
N LEU A 269 6.79 12.17 -16.40
CA LEU A 269 7.48 11.74 -17.63
C LEU A 269 7.81 12.92 -18.53
N LEU A 270 6.87 13.83 -18.79
CA LEU A 270 7.09 15.07 -19.55
C LEU A 270 8.13 15.97 -18.92
N THR A 271 8.16 16.07 -17.59
CA THR A 271 9.18 16.84 -16.88
C THR A 271 10.57 16.25 -17.13
N ILE A 272 10.74 14.94 -17.00
CA ILE A 272 12.03 14.28 -17.23
C ILE A 272 12.44 14.44 -18.70
N ILE A 273 11.54 14.25 -19.63
CA ILE A 273 11.83 14.26 -21.08
C ILE A 273 12.04 15.69 -21.59
N ASP A 274 11.05 16.57 -21.43
CA ASP A 274 11.03 17.88 -22.10
C ASP A 274 11.90 18.90 -21.36
N LYS A 275 11.85 18.92 -19.99
CA LYS A 275 12.63 19.89 -19.20
C LYS A 275 14.08 19.44 -18.94
N PHE A 276 14.30 18.12 -18.75
CA PHE A 276 15.62 17.59 -18.37
C PHE A 276 16.23 16.63 -19.42
N LYS A 277 15.77 16.70 -20.66
CA LYS A 277 16.33 15.95 -21.83
C LYS A 277 16.48 14.45 -21.58
N GLY A 278 15.50 13.85 -20.87
CA GLY A 278 15.48 12.43 -20.53
C GLY A 278 16.21 12.07 -19.23
N GLY A 279 16.79 13.04 -18.54
CA GLY A 279 17.51 12.85 -17.27
C GLY A 279 19.02 12.59 -17.44
N PRO A 280 19.77 12.29 -16.34
CA PRO A 280 19.25 11.99 -15.01
C PRO A 280 18.81 13.22 -14.21
N VAL A 281 17.71 13.13 -13.46
CA VAL A 281 17.17 14.22 -12.63
C VAL A 281 16.79 13.72 -11.23
N GLY A 282 17.09 14.51 -10.20
CA GLY A 282 16.75 14.17 -8.80
C GLY A 282 15.25 14.22 -8.52
N VAL A 283 14.77 13.37 -7.60
CA VAL A 283 13.33 13.32 -7.25
C VAL A 283 12.80 14.65 -6.73
N SER A 284 13.56 15.37 -5.89
CA SER A 284 13.16 16.68 -5.37
C SER A 284 12.98 17.72 -6.48
N THR A 285 13.81 17.64 -7.54
CA THR A 285 13.69 18.53 -8.71
C THR A 285 12.44 18.21 -9.52
N ILE A 286 12.13 16.92 -9.70
CA ILE A 286 10.90 16.49 -10.37
C ILE A 286 9.68 16.96 -9.57
N ALA A 287 9.66 16.68 -8.27
CA ALA A 287 8.58 17.04 -7.36
C ALA A 287 8.29 18.55 -7.38
N THR A 288 9.33 19.37 -7.23
CA THR A 288 9.20 20.83 -7.35
C THR A 288 8.64 21.26 -8.71
N ALA A 289 9.08 20.61 -9.80
CA ALA A 289 8.66 20.98 -11.16
C ALA A 289 7.19 20.66 -11.47
N ILE A 290 6.60 19.68 -10.77
CA ILE A 290 5.20 19.26 -10.94
C ILE A 290 4.27 19.77 -9.83
N GLY A 291 4.85 20.36 -8.75
CA GLY A 291 4.08 20.88 -7.61
C GLY A 291 3.70 19.83 -6.57
N GLU A 292 4.48 18.74 -6.44
CA GLU A 292 4.25 17.63 -5.53
C GLU A 292 5.31 17.54 -4.43
N ASP A 293 5.04 16.76 -3.38
CA ASP A 293 6.04 16.37 -2.38
C ASP A 293 6.98 15.28 -2.93
N ALA A 294 8.27 15.37 -2.58
CA ALA A 294 9.27 14.42 -3.07
C ALA A 294 9.02 12.98 -2.55
N GLY A 295 8.51 12.84 -1.31
CA GLY A 295 8.13 11.56 -0.75
C GLY A 295 6.94 10.95 -1.49
N THR A 296 5.94 11.76 -1.83
CA THR A 296 4.80 11.32 -2.65
C THR A 296 5.25 10.81 -4.01
N VAL A 297 6.14 11.53 -4.69
CA VAL A 297 6.69 11.07 -5.97
C VAL A 297 7.42 9.73 -5.81
N GLU A 298 8.24 9.56 -4.76
CA GLU A 298 9.06 8.37 -4.54
C GLU A 298 8.24 7.16 -4.09
N ASP A 299 7.17 7.36 -3.31
CA ASP A 299 6.41 6.28 -2.71
C ASP A 299 5.18 5.85 -3.51
N VAL A 300 4.57 6.81 -4.23
CA VAL A 300 3.27 6.60 -4.88
C VAL A 300 3.42 6.44 -6.40
N TYR A 301 4.19 7.31 -7.05
CA TYR A 301 4.28 7.35 -8.51
C TYR A 301 5.45 6.54 -9.08
N GLU A 302 6.65 6.74 -8.54
CA GLU A 302 7.89 6.14 -9.04
C GLU A 302 7.85 4.60 -9.10
N PRO A 303 7.33 3.87 -8.09
CA PRO A 303 7.36 2.40 -8.11
C PRO A 303 6.63 1.80 -9.31
N PHE A 304 5.48 2.35 -9.67
CA PHE A 304 4.73 1.89 -10.81
C PHE A 304 5.41 2.24 -12.14
N LEU A 305 5.91 3.47 -12.26
CA LEU A 305 6.63 3.90 -13.46
C LEU A 305 7.93 3.11 -13.70
N ILE A 306 8.61 2.66 -12.63
CA ILE A 306 9.77 1.78 -12.73
C ILE A 306 9.34 0.37 -13.13
N MET A 307 8.30 -0.17 -12.50
CA MET A 307 7.80 -1.52 -12.76
C MET A 307 7.36 -1.68 -14.22
N GLU A 308 6.61 -0.72 -14.74
CA GLU A 308 6.18 -0.69 -16.15
C GLU A 308 7.32 -0.30 -17.12
N GLY A 309 8.48 0.09 -16.60
CA GLY A 309 9.65 0.38 -17.41
C GLY A 309 9.65 1.75 -18.07
N PHE A 310 8.82 2.71 -17.63
CA PHE A 310 8.83 4.09 -18.13
C PHE A 310 10.03 4.89 -17.67
N ILE A 311 10.48 4.66 -16.44
CA ILE A 311 11.66 5.31 -15.86
C ILE A 311 12.62 4.27 -15.28
N LYS A 312 13.88 4.66 -15.14
CA LYS A 312 14.89 3.91 -14.41
C LYS A 312 15.57 4.78 -13.36
N ARG A 313 15.88 4.18 -12.21
CA ARG A 313 16.63 4.82 -11.13
C ARG A 313 18.12 4.60 -11.34
N THR A 314 18.88 5.66 -11.27
CA THR A 314 20.35 5.63 -11.36
C THR A 314 20.96 6.35 -10.14
N PRO A 315 22.26 6.18 -9.84
CA PRO A 315 22.92 6.93 -8.76
C PRO A 315 22.84 8.46 -8.90
N ARG A 316 22.66 8.96 -10.15
CA ARG A 316 22.54 10.39 -10.45
C ARG A 316 21.11 10.90 -10.47
N GLY A 317 20.11 10.02 -10.39
CA GLY A 317 18.70 10.38 -10.46
C GLY A 317 17.87 9.50 -11.39
N ARG A 318 16.69 9.98 -11.77
CA ARG A 318 15.70 9.29 -12.59
C ARG A 318 15.92 9.61 -14.06
N MET A 319 15.77 8.61 -14.92
CA MET A 319 15.90 8.75 -16.36
C MET A 319 14.69 8.11 -17.06
N ALA A 320 14.19 8.78 -18.09
CA ALA A 320 13.17 8.23 -18.96
C ALA A 320 13.75 7.12 -19.86
N THR A 321 12.96 6.09 -20.11
CA THR A 321 13.31 4.98 -21.01
C THR A 321 12.79 5.24 -22.43
N ALA A 322 13.12 4.38 -23.37
CA ALA A 322 12.58 4.43 -24.73
C ALA A 322 11.05 4.34 -24.74
N LEU A 323 10.48 3.49 -23.86
CA LEU A 323 9.02 3.33 -23.69
C LEU A 323 8.33 4.65 -23.31
N ALA A 324 8.93 5.45 -22.40
CA ALA A 324 8.36 6.73 -22.03
C ALA A 324 8.34 7.74 -23.19
N TYR A 325 9.36 7.73 -24.05
CA TYR A 325 9.37 8.58 -25.24
C TYR A 325 8.31 8.14 -26.26
N GLU A 326 8.19 6.84 -26.49
CA GLU A 326 7.20 6.25 -27.40
C GLU A 326 5.78 6.55 -26.94
N HIS A 327 5.49 6.33 -25.67
CA HIS A 327 4.20 6.60 -25.04
C HIS A 327 3.75 8.06 -25.20
N LEU A 328 4.67 9.00 -25.02
CA LEU A 328 4.36 10.44 -25.12
C LEU A 328 4.51 10.99 -26.56
N GLY A 329 4.79 10.14 -27.55
CA GLY A 329 5.03 10.55 -28.94
C GLY A 329 6.20 11.52 -29.08
N ARG A 330 7.23 11.35 -28.26
CA ARG A 330 8.46 12.18 -28.30
C ARG A 330 9.60 11.45 -28.97
N ASN A 331 10.41 12.19 -29.71
CA ASN A 331 11.67 11.66 -30.24
C ASN A 331 12.74 11.64 -29.13
N ARG A 332 13.45 10.53 -29.00
CA ARG A 332 14.58 10.45 -28.08
C ARG A 332 15.65 11.46 -28.51
N TYR A 333 16.12 12.31 -27.58
CA TYR A 333 17.21 13.22 -27.91
C TYR A 333 18.46 12.42 -28.30
N GLU A 334 18.89 12.53 -29.56
CA GLU A 334 20.09 11.86 -30.08
C GLU A 334 21.40 12.41 -29.47
N GLY A 335 21.34 13.46 -28.67
CA GLY A 335 22.49 14.12 -28.06
C GLY A 335 23.27 13.34 -27.00
N ASN A 336 22.83 12.16 -26.59
CA ASN A 336 23.52 11.33 -25.58
C ASN A 336 24.33 10.16 -26.17
N LEU A 337 24.55 10.12 -27.50
CA LEU A 337 25.38 9.09 -28.16
C LEU A 337 26.88 9.47 -28.24
N MET A 338 27.32 10.56 -27.59
CA MET A 338 28.74 10.91 -27.50
C MET A 338 29.30 10.73 -26.10
N HIS A 339 29.35 9.50 -25.61
CA HIS A 339 30.46 8.97 -24.80
C HIS A 339 30.45 7.46 -24.97
N PRO A 340 31.27 6.93 -25.94
CA PRO A 340 31.69 5.55 -25.80
C PRO A 340 32.49 5.42 -24.52
N ASP A 341 32.28 4.31 -23.84
CA ASP A 341 32.98 3.92 -22.64
C ASP A 341 34.48 4.24 -22.75
N LEU A 342 34.96 5.16 -21.95
CA LEU A 342 36.37 5.48 -21.77
C LEU A 342 36.93 4.74 -20.54
N PHE A 343 36.57 3.46 -20.40
CA PHE A 343 37.28 2.52 -19.49
C PHE A 343 37.03 1.10 -20.01
N GLU A 344 37.86 0.67 -20.96
CA GLU A 344 38.39 -0.67 -20.97
C GLU A 344 39.53 -0.79 -19.96
#